data_b8ea55a4639c7bdc59a55c52236f42e5
#
_entry.id   b8ea55a4639c7bdc59a55c52236f42e5
#
_cell.length_a   1.000
_cell.length_b   1.000
_cell.length_c   1.000
_cell.angle_alpha   90.00
_cell.angle_beta   90.00
_cell.angle_gamma   90.00
#
_symmetry.space_group_name_H-M   'P 1'
#
loop_
_entity.id
_entity.type
_entity.pdbx_description
1 polymer ?
#
loop_
_entity_poly.entity_id
_entity_poly.type
_entity_poly.pdbx_seq_one_letter_code
_entity_poly.pdbx_strand_id
1 'polypeptide(L)'
;KPILSSIMPMFKMLDHYDRSELQAAIVNAMIAAFIETPMGGEELNELFGGSSDDYLNAKKDWQVKLEGGSIIPIFPGDKVAPFTPSRPNSAYGRFVENLLRHIGTGLNIPYELLLKDFSKTNYSSARSALLEAWRYFNGRRQWLADYWATPVYELWLEGMVNKGLVDAPDFYAN
;
A
#
# COMPACT_ATOMS: atom_id res chain seq x y z
N LYS A 1 -21.98 -10.84 -9.70
CA LYS A 1 -20.50 -10.67 -9.62
C LYS A 1 -20.11 -10.49 -8.16
N PRO A 2 -18.96 -11.01 -7.70
CA PRO A 2 -18.47 -10.78 -6.35
C PRO A 2 -18.28 -9.28 -6.10
N ILE A 3 -18.64 -8.80 -4.91
CA ILE A 3 -18.56 -7.37 -4.54
C ILE A 3 -17.14 -6.82 -4.70
N LEU A 4 -16.15 -7.62 -4.33
CA LEU A 4 -14.73 -7.23 -4.37
C LEU A 4 -14.11 -7.26 -5.77
N SER A 5 -14.77 -7.85 -6.79
CA SER A 5 -14.17 -8.05 -8.11
C SER A 5 -13.77 -6.75 -8.82
N SER A 6 -14.51 -5.67 -8.59
CA SER A 6 -14.24 -4.35 -9.20
C SER A 6 -13.06 -3.62 -8.58
N ILE A 7 -12.74 -3.90 -7.33
CA ILE A 7 -11.72 -3.18 -6.55
C ILE A 7 -10.45 -4.00 -6.30
N MET A 8 -10.47 -5.30 -6.61
CA MET A 8 -9.30 -6.17 -6.44
C MET A 8 -8.03 -5.65 -7.15
N PRO A 9 -8.09 -5.11 -8.38
CA PRO A 9 -6.92 -4.51 -9.02
C PRO A 9 -6.36 -3.32 -8.24
N MET A 10 -7.23 -2.53 -7.60
CA MET A 10 -6.81 -1.35 -6.80
C MET A 10 -6.09 -1.76 -5.52
N PHE A 11 -6.55 -2.83 -4.85
CA PHE A 11 -5.83 -3.40 -3.70
C PHE A 11 -4.43 -3.91 -4.08
N LYS A 12 -4.31 -4.61 -5.22
CA LYS A 12 -3.02 -5.06 -5.72
C LYS A 12 -2.08 -3.89 -6.06
N MET A 13 -2.63 -2.82 -6.65
CA MET A 13 -1.88 -1.61 -6.96
C MET A 13 -1.39 -0.93 -5.70
N LEU A 14 -2.23 -0.83 -4.66
CA LEU A 14 -1.86 -0.25 -3.36
C LEU A 14 -0.72 -1.04 -2.72
N ASP A 15 -0.86 -2.36 -2.58
CA ASP A 15 0.17 -3.23 -2.00
C ASP A 15 1.50 -3.13 -2.76
N HIS A 16 1.45 -3.14 -4.09
CA HIS A 16 2.65 -3.01 -4.92
C HIS A 16 3.33 -1.64 -4.76
N TYR A 17 2.54 -0.58 -4.71
CA TYR A 17 3.05 0.77 -4.55
C TYR A 17 3.68 0.98 -3.17
N ASP A 18 3.03 0.50 -2.10
CA ASP A 18 3.55 0.58 -0.73
C ASP A 18 4.88 -0.16 -0.59
N ARG A 19 4.98 -1.36 -1.15
CA ARG A 19 6.24 -2.14 -1.16
C ARG A 19 7.34 -1.43 -1.94
N SER A 20 7.01 -0.88 -3.11
CA SER A 20 7.99 -0.18 -3.95
C SER A 20 8.49 1.10 -3.28
N GLU A 21 7.63 1.84 -2.60
CA GLU A 21 8.00 3.05 -1.86
C GLU A 21 8.87 2.72 -0.65
N LEU A 22 8.52 1.68 0.10
CA LEU A 22 9.32 1.21 1.22
C LEU A 22 10.70 0.74 0.75
N GLN A 23 10.77 -0.03 -0.32
CA GLN A 23 12.05 -0.49 -0.88
C GLN A 23 12.92 0.68 -1.36
N ALA A 24 12.31 1.65 -2.04
CA ALA A 24 13.01 2.87 -2.46
C ALA A 24 13.53 3.68 -1.26
N ALA A 25 12.75 3.78 -0.19
CA ALA A 25 13.19 4.45 1.05
C ALA A 25 14.38 3.73 1.70
N ILE A 26 14.36 2.38 1.73
CA ILE A 26 15.47 1.57 2.26
C ILE A 26 16.73 1.78 1.42
N VAL A 27 16.64 1.70 0.09
CA VAL A 27 17.77 1.92 -0.81
C VAL A 27 18.32 3.33 -0.65
N ASN A 28 17.48 4.35 -0.60
CA ASN A 28 17.90 5.73 -0.37
C ASN A 28 18.59 5.94 0.99
N ALA A 29 18.18 5.20 2.01
CA ALA A 29 18.82 5.27 3.33
C ALA A 29 20.20 4.60 3.34
N MET A 30 20.47 3.68 2.42
CA MET A 30 21.77 2.98 2.30
C MET A 30 22.80 3.78 1.49
N ILE A 31 22.34 4.65 0.56
CA ILE A 31 23.23 5.40 -0.33
C ILE A 31 23.50 6.76 0.28
N ALA A 32 24.77 7.02 0.63
CA ALA A 32 25.18 8.31 1.21
C ALA A 32 25.81 9.25 0.17
N ALA A 33 26.62 8.73 -0.75
CA ALA A 33 27.32 9.52 -1.76
C ALA A 33 27.81 8.65 -2.92
N PHE A 34 28.03 9.28 -4.06
CA PHE A 34 28.75 8.69 -5.19
C PHE A 34 30.13 9.32 -5.30
N ILE A 35 31.11 8.52 -5.69
CA ILE A 35 32.46 8.99 -6.02
C ILE A 35 32.56 8.99 -7.55
N GLU A 36 32.69 10.17 -8.13
CA GLU A 36 32.83 10.38 -9.55
C GLU A 36 34.30 10.63 -9.89
N THR A 37 34.84 9.91 -10.89
CA THR A 37 36.16 10.12 -11.43
C THR A 37 36.03 10.77 -12.80
N PRO A 38 36.24 12.08 -12.92
CA PRO A 38 36.13 12.79 -14.21
C PRO A 38 37.33 12.53 -15.14
N MET A 39 38.41 11.93 -14.63
CA MET A 39 39.61 11.67 -15.42
C MET A 39 39.46 10.43 -16.31
N GLY A 40 39.85 10.55 -17.58
CA GLY A 40 39.94 9.41 -18.49
C GLY A 40 41.12 8.50 -18.22
N GLY A 41 41.12 7.29 -18.79
CA GLY A 41 42.15 6.31 -18.54
C GLY A 41 43.58 6.77 -18.94
N GLU A 42 43.69 7.63 -19.95
CA GLU A 42 44.99 8.19 -20.41
C GLU A 42 45.56 9.19 -19.38
N GLU A 43 44.71 10.09 -18.86
CA GLU A 43 45.12 11.06 -17.83
C GLU A 43 45.51 10.40 -16.51
N LEU A 44 44.86 9.28 -16.16
CA LEU A 44 45.22 8.48 -14.99
C LEU A 44 46.59 7.80 -15.17
N ASN A 45 46.92 7.30 -16.37
CA ASN A 45 48.22 6.69 -16.66
C ASN A 45 49.37 7.70 -16.56
N GLU A 46 49.17 8.95 -17.00
CA GLU A 46 50.15 10.03 -16.84
C GLU A 46 50.43 10.40 -15.38
N LEU A 47 49.37 10.41 -14.55
CA LEU A 47 49.46 10.88 -13.16
C LEU A 47 50.09 9.84 -12.23
N PHE A 48 49.79 8.56 -12.47
CA PHE A 48 50.22 7.47 -11.58
C PHE A 48 51.38 6.63 -12.10
N GLY A 49 51.83 6.89 -13.34
CA GLY A 49 52.98 6.18 -13.93
C GLY A 49 52.85 4.65 -14.06
N GLY A 50 51.58 4.18 -13.90
CA GLY A 50 51.23 2.76 -13.92
C GLY A 50 50.09 2.50 -14.94
N SER A 51 49.70 1.21 -15.03
CA SER A 51 48.56 0.85 -15.86
C SER A 51 47.25 1.31 -15.20
N SER A 52 46.32 1.81 -16.02
CA SER A 52 44.97 2.14 -15.58
C SER A 52 44.26 0.97 -14.87
N ASP A 53 44.70 -0.27 -15.17
CA ASP A 53 44.18 -1.48 -14.54
C ASP A 53 44.61 -1.61 -13.08
N ASP A 54 45.80 -1.18 -12.70
CA ASP A 54 46.26 -1.21 -11.30
C ASP A 54 45.45 -0.22 -10.44
N TYR A 55 45.15 0.97 -10.97
CA TYR A 55 44.31 1.95 -10.32
C TYR A 55 42.88 1.43 -10.15
N LEU A 56 42.29 0.84 -11.18
CA LEU A 56 40.94 0.28 -11.13
C LEU A 56 40.82 -0.90 -10.16
N ASN A 57 41.90 -1.74 -10.08
CA ASN A 57 41.93 -2.85 -9.13
C ASN A 57 42.07 -2.33 -7.68
N ALA A 58 42.92 -1.36 -7.42
CA ALA A 58 43.02 -0.72 -6.10
C ALA A 58 41.71 -0.09 -5.68
N LYS A 59 40.95 0.52 -6.63
CA LYS A 59 39.66 1.11 -6.39
C LYS A 59 38.55 0.08 -6.13
N LYS A 60 38.57 -1.09 -6.78
CA LYS A 60 37.64 -2.21 -6.53
C LYS A 60 37.82 -2.81 -5.14
N ASP A 61 39.06 -2.91 -4.66
CA ASP A 61 39.36 -3.46 -3.35
C ASP A 61 39.14 -2.45 -2.21
N TRP A 62 38.91 -1.18 -2.57
CA TRP A 62 38.69 -0.11 -1.61
C TRP A 62 37.23 -0.10 -1.12
N GLN A 63 37.02 -0.65 0.07
CA GLN A 63 35.70 -0.65 0.73
C GLN A 63 35.76 0.24 1.97
N VAL A 64 34.92 1.29 1.96
CA VAL A 64 34.76 2.19 3.10
C VAL A 64 33.41 1.97 3.76
N LYS A 65 33.43 1.65 5.05
CA LYS A 65 32.20 1.68 5.86
C LYS A 65 31.91 3.12 6.24
N LEU A 66 30.74 3.60 5.81
CA LEU A 66 30.24 4.92 6.19
C LEU A 66 29.61 4.84 7.57
N GLU A 67 30.31 5.36 8.57
CA GLU A 67 29.76 5.62 9.90
C GLU A 67 29.56 7.12 10.08
N GLY A 68 28.62 7.52 10.93
CA GLY A 68 28.31 8.95 11.11
C GLY A 68 29.54 9.78 11.49
N GLY A 69 29.90 10.76 10.68
CA GLY A 69 31.06 11.63 10.87
C GLY A 69 32.37 11.11 10.28
N SER A 70 32.34 10.03 9.51
CA SER A 70 33.57 9.50 8.86
C SER A 70 34.10 10.45 7.79
N ILE A 71 35.42 10.69 7.81
CA ILE A 71 36.13 11.34 6.72
C ILE A 71 36.54 10.25 5.72
N ILE A 72 36.02 10.32 4.50
CA ILE A 72 36.31 9.35 3.44
C ILE A 72 37.55 9.84 2.69
N PRO A 73 38.68 9.09 2.74
CA PRO A 73 39.79 9.39 1.84
C PRO A 73 39.39 9.04 0.41
N ILE A 74 39.55 9.99 -0.50
CA ILE A 74 39.27 9.81 -1.94
C ILE A 74 40.58 9.82 -2.72
N PHE A 75 40.58 9.17 -3.87
CA PHE A 75 41.75 9.19 -4.75
C PHE A 75 41.93 10.56 -5.42
N PRO A 76 43.15 10.94 -5.76
CA PRO A 76 43.40 12.17 -6.50
C PRO A 76 42.57 12.22 -7.78
N GLY A 77 41.91 13.36 -8.03
CA GLY A 77 41.02 13.56 -9.16
C GLY A 77 39.57 13.14 -8.94
N ASP A 78 39.26 12.38 -7.89
CA ASP A 78 37.89 12.00 -7.55
C ASP A 78 37.12 13.17 -6.93
N LYS A 79 35.81 13.21 -7.18
CA LYS A 79 34.86 14.15 -6.55
C LYS A 79 33.77 13.38 -5.83
N VAL A 80 33.40 13.85 -4.67
CA VAL A 80 32.26 13.30 -3.95
C VAL A 80 31.00 14.03 -4.41
N ALA A 81 30.11 13.32 -5.09
CA ALA A 81 28.78 13.82 -5.42
C ALA A 81 27.81 13.36 -4.31
N PRO A 82 27.26 14.29 -3.51
CA PRO A 82 26.28 13.92 -2.49
C PRO A 82 25.04 13.35 -3.16
N PHE A 83 24.61 12.18 -2.70
CA PHE A 83 23.33 11.64 -3.09
C PHE A 83 22.23 12.38 -2.36
N THR A 84 21.42 13.13 -3.12
CA THR A 84 20.24 13.79 -2.57
C THR A 84 19.03 12.90 -2.83
N PRO A 85 18.53 12.17 -1.81
CA PRO A 85 17.39 11.30 -2.01
C PRO A 85 16.15 12.12 -2.34
N SER A 86 15.46 11.75 -3.41
CA SER A 86 14.15 12.31 -3.78
C SER A 86 12.99 11.64 -3.03
N ARG A 87 13.30 10.76 -2.07
CA ARG A 87 12.37 10.00 -1.25
C ARG A 87 12.48 10.40 0.23
N PRO A 88 11.39 10.36 1.02
CA PRO A 88 10.06 9.86 0.65
C PRO A 88 9.36 10.77 -0.36
N ASN A 89 8.55 10.14 -1.24
CA ASN A 89 7.81 10.86 -2.27
C ASN A 89 6.75 11.77 -1.62
N SER A 90 6.84 13.07 -1.83
CA SER A 90 5.87 14.04 -1.29
C SER A 90 4.43 13.84 -1.79
N ALA A 91 4.27 13.17 -2.93
CA ALA A 91 2.97 12.83 -3.51
C ALA A 91 2.39 11.50 -2.98
N TYR A 92 3.15 10.70 -2.21
CA TYR A 92 2.73 9.38 -1.71
C TYR A 92 1.38 9.44 -0.98
N GLY A 93 1.25 10.30 0.02
CA GLY A 93 0.02 10.41 0.81
C GLY A 93 -1.21 10.75 -0.02
N ARG A 94 -1.07 11.68 -0.99
CA ARG A 94 -2.17 12.05 -1.90
C ARG A 94 -2.56 10.92 -2.84
N PHE A 95 -1.59 10.19 -3.35
CA PHE A 95 -1.85 9.04 -4.22
C PHE A 95 -2.60 7.94 -3.48
N VAL A 96 -2.14 7.56 -2.29
CA VAL A 96 -2.79 6.56 -1.43
C VAL A 96 -4.21 7.02 -1.05
N GLU A 97 -4.40 8.28 -0.65
CA GLU A 97 -5.72 8.83 -0.32
C GLU A 97 -6.68 8.72 -1.51
N ASN A 98 -6.26 9.08 -2.72
CA ASN A 98 -7.08 8.96 -3.92
C ASN A 98 -7.44 7.49 -4.21
N LEU A 99 -6.49 6.57 -4.09
CA LEU A 99 -6.72 5.15 -4.32
C LEU A 99 -7.71 4.57 -3.32
N LEU A 100 -7.60 4.94 -2.05
CA LEU A 100 -8.53 4.54 -0.99
C LEU A 100 -9.95 5.12 -1.22
N ARG A 101 -10.07 6.34 -1.75
CA ARG A 101 -11.37 6.91 -2.17
C ARG A 101 -12.00 6.08 -3.30
N HIS A 102 -11.23 5.66 -4.29
CA HIS A 102 -11.72 4.78 -5.35
C HIS A 102 -12.16 3.42 -4.82
N ILE A 103 -11.41 2.84 -3.89
CA ILE A 103 -11.80 1.59 -3.22
C ILE A 103 -13.10 1.77 -2.44
N GLY A 104 -13.23 2.84 -1.66
CA GLY A 104 -14.45 3.18 -0.93
C GLY A 104 -15.66 3.33 -1.85
N THR A 105 -15.50 4.05 -2.96
CA THR A 105 -16.55 4.21 -3.97
C THR A 105 -16.95 2.86 -4.58
N GLY A 106 -16.00 2.00 -4.90
CA GLY A 106 -16.27 0.66 -5.43
C GLY A 106 -16.98 -0.28 -4.46
N LEU A 107 -16.88 -0.02 -3.16
CA LEU A 107 -17.56 -0.74 -2.08
C LEU A 107 -18.87 -0.07 -1.64
N ASN A 108 -19.20 1.12 -2.13
CA ASN A 108 -20.24 2.00 -1.59
C ASN A 108 -20.07 2.31 -0.10
N ILE A 109 -18.81 2.49 0.33
CA ILE A 109 -18.44 2.87 1.68
C ILE A 109 -17.79 4.25 1.63
N PRO A 110 -18.30 5.24 2.39
CA PRO A 110 -17.66 6.56 2.50
C PRO A 110 -16.21 6.44 2.97
N TYR A 111 -15.35 7.31 2.46
CA TYR A 111 -13.91 7.33 2.79
C TYR A 111 -13.67 7.45 4.30
N GLU A 112 -14.44 8.31 4.96
CA GLU A 112 -14.37 8.57 6.40
C GLU A 112 -14.65 7.29 7.21
N LEU A 113 -15.59 6.48 6.76
CA LEU A 113 -15.92 5.22 7.39
C LEU A 113 -14.89 4.13 7.08
N LEU A 114 -14.36 4.11 5.85
CA LEU A 114 -13.34 3.16 5.43
C LEU A 114 -12.05 3.29 6.26
N LEU A 115 -11.59 4.53 6.47
CA LEU A 115 -10.38 4.82 7.24
C LEU A 115 -10.64 5.11 8.71
N LYS A 116 -11.91 5.23 9.12
CA LYS A 116 -12.30 5.71 10.46
C LYS A 116 -11.71 7.09 10.81
N ASP A 117 -11.51 7.91 9.78
CA ASP A 117 -10.95 9.25 9.91
C ASP A 117 -12.01 10.31 9.59
N PHE A 118 -12.50 10.99 10.61
CA PHE A 118 -13.48 12.06 10.53
C PHE A 118 -12.86 13.45 10.77
N SER A 119 -11.54 13.55 10.82
CA SER A 119 -10.81 14.80 11.16
C SER A 119 -11.08 15.94 10.18
N LYS A 120 -11.37 15.61 8.91
CA LYS A 120 -11.62 16.57 7.83
C LYS A 120 -13.12 16.84 7.57
N THR A 121 -14.03 16.28 8.39
CA THR A 121 -15.47 16.41 8.20
C THR A 121 -16.12 17.08 9.39
N ASN A 122 -17.20 17.84 9.13
CA ASN A 122 -18.06 18.35 10.19
C ASN A 122 -19.13 17.30 10.56
N TYR A 123 -19.79 17.49 11.71
CA TYR A 123 -20.79 16.58 12.22
C TYR A 123 -21.93 16.29 11.20
N SER A 124 -22.40 17.31 10.51
CA SER A 124 -23.49 17.19 9.54
C SER A 124 -23.08 16.32 8.34
N SER A 125 -21.89 16.56 7.77
CA SER A 125 -21.35 15.78 6.66
C SER A 125 -21.07 14.34 7.06
N ALA A 126 -20.46 14.14 8.23
CA ALA A 126 -20.18 12.80 8.76
C ALA A 126 -21.49 12.01 8.97
N ARG A 127 -22.53 12.65 9.54
CA ARG A 127 -23.84 12.03 9.71
C ARG A 127 -24.49 11.65 8.38
N SER A 128 -24.41 12.52 7.38
CA SER A 128 -24.96 12.24 6.04
C SER A 128 -24.26 11.04 5.39
N ALA A 129 -22.93 10.98 5.46
CA ALA A 129 -22.15 9.85 4.95
C ALA A 129 -22.48 8.53 5.67
N LEU A 130 -22.67 8.56 6.99
CA LEU A 130 -23.10 7.39 7.76
C LEU A 130 -24.51 6.92 7.37
N LEU A 131 -25.45 7.84 7.16
CA LEU A 131 -26.82 7.49 6.74
C LEU A 131 -26.84 6.85 5.36
N GLU A 132 -26.01 7.32 4.43
CA GLU A 132 -25.86 6.72 3.11
C GLU A 132 -25.31 5.29 3.20
N ALA A 133 -24.25 5.10 3.96
CA ALA A 133 -23.70 3.77 4.23
C ALA A 133 -24.73 2.83 4.87
N TRP A 134 -25.50 3.31 5.83
CA TRP A 134 -26.58 2.56 6.46
C TRP A 134 -27.66 2.09 5.47
N ARG A 135 -28.07 2.95 4.54
CA ARG A 135 -29.04 2.57 3.50
C ARG A 135 -28.50 1.43 2.64
N TYR A 136 -27.25 1.53 2.22
CA TYR A 136 -26.62 0.46 1.46
C TYR A 136 -26.52 -0.85 2.25
N PHE A 137 -26.07 -0.81 3.49
CA PHE A 137 -25.95 -2.00 4.33
C PHE A 137 -27.30 -2.63 4.64
N ASN A 138 -28.33 -1.83 4.90
CA ASN A 138 -29.68 -2.34 5.10
C ASN A 138 -30.23 -3.03 3.86
N GLY A 139 -30.02 -2.48 2.68
CA GLY A 139 -30.41 -3.15 1.44
C GLY A 139 -29.71 -4.50 1.25
N ARG A 140 -28.41 -4.57 1.56
CA ARG A 140 -27.64 -5.83 1.52
C ARG A 140 -28.09 -6.84 2.57
N ARG A 141 -28.39 -6.36 3.77
CA ARG A 141 -28.90 -7.20 4.86
C ARG A 141 -30.25 -7.78 4.49
N GLN A 142 -31.17 -6.96 3.94
CA GLN A 142 -32.48 -7.42 3.50
C GLN A 142 -32.36 -8.46 2.40
N TRP A 143 -31.52 -8.22 1.39
CA TRP A 143 -31.25 -9.20 0.35
C TRP A 143 -30.74 -10.55 0.91
N LEU A 144 -29.84 -10.51 1.88
CA LEU A 144 -29.33 -11.72 2.52
C LEU A 144 -30.42 -12.44 3.33
N ALA A 145 -31.28 -11.67 4.02
CA ALA A 145 -32.41 -12.21 4.75
C ALA A 145 -33.39 -12.93 3.82
N ASP A 146 -33.79 -12.26 2.74
CA ASP A 146 -34.85 -12.76 1.83
C ASP A 146 -34.38 -13.99 1.02
N TYR A 147 -33.13 -13.98 0.54
CA TYR A 147 -32.64 -15.01 -0.39
C TYR A 147 -31.85 -16.14 0.29
N TRP A 148 -31.46 -16.00 1.53
CA TRP A 148 -30.68 -17.01 2.23
C TRP A 148 -31.21 -17.34 3.62
N ALA A 149 -31.33 -16.36 4.51
CA ALA A 149 -31.63 -16.65 5.91
C ALA A 149 -33.09 -17.14 6.10
N THR A 150 -34.05 -16.47 5.46
CA THR A 150 -35.47 -16.86 5.53
C THR A 150 -35.72 -18.24 4.95
N PRO A 151 -35.30 -18.58 3.72
CA PRO A 151 -35.48 -19.94 3.19
C PRO A 151 -34.82 -21.03 4.04
N VAL A 152 -33.61 -20.78 4.58
CA VAL A 152 -32.96 -21.75 5.47
C VAL A 152 -33.73 -21.93 6.77
N TYR A 153 -34.22 -20.82 7.34
CA TYR A 153 -35.03 -20.87 8.56
C TYR A 153 -36.36 -21.60 8.34
N GLU A 154 -37.04 -21.35 7.21
CA GLU A 154 -38.29 -22.02 6.85
C GLU A 154 -38.09 -23.54 6.75
N LEU A 155 -37.06 -23.99 6.03
CA LEU A 155 -36.72 -25.43 5.94
C LEU A 155 -36.42 -26.06 7.30
N TRP A 156 -35.68 -25.35 8.15
CA TRP A 156 -35.40 -25.81 9.51
C TRP A 156 -36.69 -25.88 10.33
N LEU A 157 -37.54 -24.84 10.28
CA LEU A 157 -38.79 -24.76 11.02
C LEU A 157 -39.75 -25.88 10.61
N GLU A 158 -39.90 -26.11 9.28
CA GLU A 158 -40.69 -27.23 8.76
C GLU A 158 -40.21 -28.56 9.32
N GLY A 159 -38.90 -28.80 9.36
CA GLY A 159 -38.33 -30.01 9.93
C GLY A 159 -38.62 -30.17 11.44
N MET A 160 -38.67 -29.06 12.19
CA MET A 160 -38.96 -29.07 13.61
C MET A 160 -40.46 -29.27 13.88
N VAL A 161 -41.35 -28.68 13.10
CA VAL A 161 -42.80 -28.89 13.16
C VAL A 161 -43.13 -30.35 12.84
N ASN A 162 -42.56 -30.93 11.77
CA ASN A 162 -42.77 -32.31 11.37
C ASN A 162 -42.29 -33.33 12.41
N LYS A 163 -41.27 -32.98 13.20
CA LYS A 163 -40.79 -33.81 14.32
C LYS A 163 -41.60 -33.61 15.62
N GLY A 164 -42.58 -32.71 15.63
CA GLY A 164 -43.37 -32.40 16.82
C GLY A 164 -42.59 -31.65 17.91
N LEU A 165 -41.45 -31.04 17.57
CA LEU A 165 -40.61 -30.27 18.49
C LEU A 165 -41.07 -28.83 18.64
N VAL A 166 -41.80 -28.31 17.67
CA VAL A 166 -42.41 -26.96 17.63
C VAL A 166 -43.90 -27.15 17.36
N ASP A 167 -44.75 -26.64 18.23
CA ASP A 167 -46.20 -26.63 18.02
C ASP A 167 -46.57 -25.42 17.18
N ALA A 168 -46.99 -25.65 15.94
CA ALA A 168 -47.42 -24.62 15.00
C ALA A 168 -48.60 -25.16 14.15
N PRO A 169 -49.81 -25.24 14.76
CA PRO A 169 -50.97 -25.89 14.13
C PRO A 169 -51.39 -25.29 12.78
N ASP A 170 -51.10 -23.99 12.56
CA ASP A 170 -51.46 -23.29 11.33
C ASP A 170 -50.27 -23.15 10.32
N PHE A 171 -49.18 -23.87 10.53
CA PHE A 171 -47.98 -23.76 9.72
C PHE A 171 -48.20 -24.06 8.21
N TYR A 172 -49.09 -24.99 7.91
CA TYR A 172 -49.46 -25.37 6.54
C TYR A 172 -50.78 -24.75 6.07
N ALA A 173 -51.39 -23.87 6.85
CA ALA A 173 -52.71 -23.28 6.51
C ALA A 173 -52.62 -22.01 5.65
N ASN A 174 -51.41 -21.50 5.35
CA ASN A 174 -51.17 -20.31 4.52
C ASN A 174 -50.47 -20.65 3.21
#